data_9d7be9a2ee81dd68a144e21a58756591
#
_entry.id   9d7be9a2ee81dd68a144e21a58756591
#
_cell.length_a   1.000
_cell.length_b   1.000
_cell.length_c   1.000
_cell.angle_alpha   90.00
_cell.angle_beta   90.00
_cell.angle_gamma   90.00
#
_symmetry.space_group_name_H-M   'P 1'
#
loop_
_entity.id
_entity.type
_entity.pdbx_description
1 polymer ?
#
loop_
_entity_poly.entity_id
_entity_poly.type
_entity_poly.pdbx_seq_one_letter_code
_entity_poly.pdbx_strand_id
1 'polypeptide(L)'
;MSARSRNLRQSAIRSFLQYAAFESPGHASLIQRVLAIPSKRCTRKQVCHLTREEVEALLAAPDRTTWSGRRDHVLLLLAVQTGLRLSEITGLRAADVRFGTGAHVHVLGKGRKERCTPLAKQTQAVLRSWMSRDLGPEPAILFPSARGSRLSADGVQYLVAKHVATAGRACPSLTRKRVTPHVLRHTTAVELLQAGVDRSVIALWLGHESLETT
;
A
#
# COMPACT_ATOMS: atom_id res chain seq x y z
N MET A 1 -17.50 21.85 -0.63
CA MET A 1 -16.94 20.83 0.28
C MET A 1 -17.60 19.48 0.01
N SER A 2 -16.82 18.41 -0.17
CA SER A 2 -17.35 17.07 -0.42
C SER A 2 -18.05 16.47 0.82
N ALA A 3 -19.00 15.52 0.62
CA ALA A 3 -19.66 14.82 1.72
C ALA A 3 -18.63 14.09 2.63
N ARG A 4 -17.57 13.54 2.02
CA ARG A 4 -16.48 12.89 2.76
C ARG A 4 -15.70 13.86 3.64
N SER A 5 -15.33 15.04 3.12
CA SER A 5 -14.62 16.06 3.91
C SER A 5 -15.49 16.62 5.04
N ARG A 6 -16.81 16.76 4.80
CA ARG A 6 -17.76 17.14 5.85
C ARG A 6 -17.82 16.09 6.96
N ASN A 7 -17.95 14.80 6.60
CA ASN A 7 -18.03 13.73 7.58
C ASN A 7 -16.74 13.59 8.40
N LEU A 8 -15.57 13.81 7.78
CA LEU A 8 -14.29 13.83 8.50
C LEU A 8 -14.26 14.94 9.57
N ARG A 9 -14.68 16.15 9.21
CA ARG A 9 -14.78 17.27 10.17
C ARG A 9 -15.81 16.98 11.26
N GLN A 10 -16.97 16.40 10.89
CA GLN A 10 -17.99 16.00 11.84
C GLN A 10 -17.47 14.94 12.84
N SER A 11 -16.63 13.97 12.38
CA SER A 11 -16.00 12.99 13.27
C SER A 11 -15.08 13.64 14.30
N ALA A 12 -14.29 14.65 13.89
CA ALA A 12 -13.44 15.38 14.82
C ALA A 12 -14.27 16.16 15.87
N ILE A 13 -15.33 16.85 15.43
CA ILE A 13 -16.25 17.57 16.32
C ILE A 13 -16.93 16.59 17.29
N ARG A 14 -17.39 15.44 16.80
CA ARG A 14 -18.00 14.41 17.66
C ARG A 14 -17.05 13.89 18.72
N SER A 15 -15.81 13.59 18.33
CA SER A 15 -14.79 13.11 19.28
C SER A 15 -14.53 14.14 20.40
N PHE A 16 -14.42 15.41 20.02
CA PHE A 16 -14.30 16.52 21.00
C PHE A 16 -15.52 16.62 21.91
N LEU A 17 -16.73 16.59 21.34
CA LEU A 17 -17.96 16.72 22.14
C LEU A 17 -18.21 15.52 23.05
N GLN A 18 -17.79 14.31 22.65
CA GLN A 18 -17.80 13.14 23.54
C GLN A 18 -16.92 13.36 24.76
N TYR A 19 -15.71 13.90 24.57
CA TYR A 19 -14.83 14.29 25.67
C TYR A 19 -15.47 15.40 26.54
N ALA A 20 -15.96 16.48 25.90
CA ALA A 20 -16.57 17.61 26.61
C ALA A 20 -17.80 17.23 27.44
N ALA A 21 -18.53 16.17 27.07
CA ALA A 21 -19.67 15.70 27.84
C ALA A 21 -19.30 15.20 29.24
N PHE A 22 -18.09 14.68 29.43
CA PHE A 22 -17.57 14.27 30.73
C PHE A 22 -17.15 15.48 31.57
N GLU A 23 -16.56 16.50 30.94
CA GLU A 23 -16.04 17.70 31.62
C GLU A 23 -17.15 18.70 31.98
N SER A 24 -18.26 18.70 31.26
CA SER A 24 -19.33 19.67 31.39
C SER A 24 -20.73 19.02 31.40
N PRO A 25 -21.11 18.30 32.46
CA PRO A 25 -22.40 17.59 32.53
C PRO A 25 -23.62 18.49 32.34
N GLY A 26 -23.54 19.76 32.76
CA GLY A 26 -24.64 20.75 32.59
C GLY A 26 -25.00 21.04 31.13
N HIS A 27 -24.12 20.72 30.17
CA HIS A 27 -24.35 20.90 28.73
C HIS A 27 -24.68 19.57 28.01
N ALA A 28 -24.86 18.48 28.72
CA ALA A 28 -25.03 17.14 28.14
C ALA A 28 -26.17 17.06 27.12
N SER A 29 -27.32 17.72 27.38
CA SER A 29 -28.47 17.70 26.46
C SER A 29 -28.13 18.40 25.11
N LEU A 30 -27.43 19.52 25.15
CA LEU A 30 -26.99 20.23 23.95
C LEU A 30 -25.97 19.39 23.16
N ILE A 31 -25.01 18.80 23.85
CA ILE A 31 -23.99 17.92 23.28
C ILE A 31 -24.68 16.73 22.59
N GLN A 32 -25.61 16.05 23.24
CA GLN A 32 -26.35 14.94 22.65
C GLN A 32 -27.11 15.33 21.37
N ARG A 33 -27.71 16.50 21.33
CA ARG A 33 -28.38 17.02 20.12
C ARG A 33 -27.39 17.18 18.96
N VAL A 34 -26.18 17.67 19.20
CA VAL A 34 -25.14 17.80 18.15
C VAL A 34 -24.59 16.42 17.74
N LEU A 35 -24.40 15.51 18.69
CA LEU A 35 -23.97 14.15 18.40
C LEU A 35 -25.01 13.36 17.59
N ALA A 36 -26.29 13.67 17.70
CA ALA A 36 -27.38 13.07 16.93
C ALA A 36 -27.40 13.49 15.44
N ILE A 37 -26.69 14.56 15.04
CA ILE A 37 -26.63 14.99 13.62
C ILE A 37 -26.06 13.88 12.75
N PRO A 38 -26.80 13.31 11.78
CA PRO A 38 -26.33 12.18 11.00
C PRO A 38 -25.19 12.55 10.04
N SER A 39 -24.32 11.61 9.78
CA SER A 39 -23.30 11.75 8.72
C SER A 39 -23.97 11.73 7.35
N LYS A 40 -23.47 12.52 6.38
CA LYS A 40 -23.96 12.48 5.00
C LYS A 40 -23.64 11.13 4.37
N ARG A 41 -24.61 10.57 3.65
CA ARG A 41 -24.37 9.40 2.80
C ARG A 41 -23.32 9.75 1.75
N CYS A 42 -22.28 8.93 1.66
CA CYS A 42 -21.25 9.05 0.62
C CYS A 42 -21.37 7.85 -0.29
N THR A 43 -21.41 8.08 -1.60
CA THR A 43 -21.28 7.02 -2.58
C THR A 43 -19.86 6.41 -2.43
N ARG A 44 -19.77 5.14 -2.07
CA ARG A 44 -18.49 4.43 -2.08
C ARG A 44 -18.11 4.24 -3.55
N LYS A 45 -17.09 4.96 -4.02
CA LYS A 45 -16.51 4.67 -5.33
C LYS A 45 -15.91 3.27 -5.25
N GLN A 46 -16.25 2.44 -6.24
CA GLN A 46 -15.61 1.14 -6.40
C GLN A 46 -14.09 1.37 -6.49
N VAL A 47 -13.32 0.68 -5.66
CA VAL A 47 -11.87 0.82 -5.67
C VAL A 47 -11.37 0.13 -6.93
N CYS A 48 -10.62 0.87 -7.75
CA CYS A 48 -10.01 0.35 -8.95
C CYS A 48 -8.97 -0.70 -8.57
N HIS A 49 -8.94 -1.82 -9.30
CA HIS A 49 -7.87 -2.81 -9.26
C HIS A 49 -7.33 -3.06 -10.68
N LEU A 50 -6.15 -3.62 -10.78
CA LEU A 50 -5.54 -3.99 -12.06
C LEU A 50 -5.92 -5.41 -12.42
N THR A 51 -6.11 -5.66 -13.72
CA THR A 51 -6.20 -7.02 -14.26
C THR A 51 -4.81 -7.64 -14.34
N ARG A 52 -4.73 -8.94 -14.58
CA ARG A 52 -3.46 -9.64 -14.71
C ARG A 52 -2.61 -9.06 -15.86
N GLU A 53 -3.22 -8.79 -17.01
CA GLU A 53 -2.56 -8.20 -18.18
C GLU A 53 -2.03 -6.79 -17.87
N GLU A 54 -2.76 -6.00 -17.08
CA GLU A 54 -2.34 -4.67 -16.65
C GLU A 54 -1.16 -4.73 -15.68
N VAL A 55 -1.16 -5.72 -14.78
CA VAL A 55 -0.03 -5.97 -13.86
C VAL A 55 1.20 -6.40 -14.66
N GLU A 56 1.07 -7.33 -15.60
CA GLU A 56 2.17 -7.80 -16.44
C GLU A 56 2.76 -6.64 -17.28
N ALA A 57 1.92 -5.81 -17.90
CA ALA A 57 2.35 -4.62 -18.63
C ALA A 57 3.08 -3.61 -17.73
N LEU A 58 2.58 -3.38 -16.51
CA LEU A 58 3.22 -2.49 -15.54
C LEU A 58 4.60 -3.02 -15.11
N LEU A 59 4.74 -4.32 -14.86
CA LEU A 59 5.99 -4.94 -14.48
C LEU A 59 7.01 -5.01 -15.63
N ALA A 60 6.55 -4.99 -16.87
CA ALA A 60 7.41 -4.94 -18.06
C ALA A 60 7.90 -3.52 -18.41
N ALA A 61 7.25 -2.48 -17.89
CA ALA A 61 7.53 -1.08 -18.25
C ALA A 61 8.89 -0.53 -17.80
N PRO A 62 9.49 -0.93 -16.66
CA PRO A 62 10.81 -0.45 -16.26
C PRO A 62 11.91 -0.97 -17.18
N ASP A 63 12.80 -0.07 -17.63
CA ASP A 63 14.00 -0.43 -18.40
C ASP A 63 15.04 -1.10 -17.51
N ARG A 64 15.10 -2.42 -17.54
CA ARG A 64 16.00 -3.24 -16.71
C ARG A 64 17.48 -3.16 -17.11
N THR A 65 17.83 -2.45 -18.18
CA THR A 65 19.23 -2.20 -18.53
C THR A 65 19.84 -1.18 -17.56
N THR A 66 19.04 -0.26 -17.05
CA THR A 66 19.44 0.77 -16.09
C THR A 66 19.32 0.29 -14.64
N TRP A 67 20.17 0.81 -13.76
CA TRP A 67 20.07 0.54 -12.33
C TRP A 67 18.70 0.96 -11.76
N SER A 68 18.24 2.17 -12.10
CA SER A 68 16.94 2.67 -11.63
C SER A 68 15.78 1.82 -12.12
N GLY A 69 15.83 1.36 -13.36
CA GLY A 69 14.77 0.49 -13.90
C GLY A 69 14.76 -0.90 -13.25
N ARG A 70 15.93 -1.47 -12.93
CA ARG A 70 15.98 -2.72 -12.13
C ARG A 70 15.38 -2.53 -10.74
N ARG A 71 15.76 -1.45 -10.03
CA ARG A 71 15.16 -1.09 -8.74
C ARG A 71 13.64 -0.97 -8.84
N ASP A 72 13.17 -0.20 -9.82
CA ASP A 72 11.76 0.09 -10.02
C ASP A 72 10.96 -1.18 -10.32
N HIS A 73 11.52 -2.08 -11.15
CA HIS A 73 10.91 -3.38 -11.43
C HIS A 73 10.73 -4.22 -10.16
N VAL A 74 11.80 -4.34 -9.34
CA VAL A 74 11.75 -5.13 -8.09
C VAL A 74 10.77 -4.51 -7.09
N LEU A 75 10.75 -3.18 -6.98
CA LEU A 75 9.81 -2.47 -6.11
C LEU A 75 8.36 -2.72 -6.53
N LEU A 76 8.04 -2.58 -7.83
CA LEU A 76 6.69 -2.83 -8.35
C LEU A 76 6.27 -4.29 -8.17
N LEU A 77 7.18 -5.24 -8.47
CA LEU A 77 6.92 -6.66 -8.28
C LEU A 77 6.61 -6.99 -6.81
N LEU A 78 7.43 -6.46 -5.88
CA LEU A 78 7.19 -6.64 -4.46
C LEU A 78 5.89 -6.00 -4.01
N ALA A 79 5.59 -4.78 -4.48
CA ALA A 79 4.37 -4.07 -4.15
C ALA A 79 3.10 -4.83 -4.55
N VAL A 80 3.08 -5.39 -5.77
CA VAL A 80 1.94 -6.17 -6.29
C VAL A 80 1.83 -7.51 -5.58
N GLN A 81 2.94 -8.22 -5.38
CA GLN A 81 2.91 -9.56 -4.78
C GLN A 81 2.58 -9.53 -3.28
N THR A 82 3.07 -8.53 -2.54
CA THR A 82 2.93 -8.48 -1.08
C THR A 82 1.81 -7.57 -0.60
N GLY A 83 1.40 -6.61 -1.39
CA GLY A 83 0.42 -5.60 -1.00
C GLY A 83 0.87 -4.70 0.14
N LEU A 84 2.17 -4.51 0.34
CA LEU A 84 2.72 -3.65 1.39
C LEU A 84 2.22 -2.20 1.28
N ARG A 85 2.08 -1.52 2.42
CA ARG A 85 1.80 -0.08 2.42
C ARG A 85 2.99 0.71 1.87
N LEU A 86 2.72 1.86 1.29
CA LEU A 86 3.77 2.74 0.74
C LEU A 86 4.88 3.03 1.76
N SER A 87 4.51 3.36 3.01
CA SER A 87 5.47 3.62 4.09
C SER A 87 6.30 2.39 4.46
N GLU A 88 5.72 1.20 4.37
CA GLU A 88 6.39 -0.07 4.60
C GLU A 88 7.42 -0.33 3.49
N ILE A 89 7.01 -0.24 2.22
CA ILE A 89 7.92 -0.43 1.06
C ILE A 89 9.12 0.52 1.14
N THR A 90 8.88 1.81 1.37
CA THR A 90 9.97 2.79 1.44
C THR A 90 10.86 2.61 2.67
N GLY A 91 10.38 1.96 3.72
CA GLY A 91 11.12 1.69 4.95
C GLY A 91 11.85 0.36 4.98
N LEU A 92 11.63 -0.52 3.99
CA LEU A 92 12.26 -1.84 3.97
C LEU A 92 13.78 -1.76 3.93
N ARG A 93 14.39 -2.62 4.73
CA ARG A 93 15.84 -2.86 4.74
C ARG A 93 16.15 -4.20 4.09
N ALA A 94 17.37 -4.38 3.64
CA ALA A 94 17.82 -5.67 3.12
C ALA A 94 17.69 -6.77 4.16
N ALA A 95 17.94 -6.45 5.43
CA ALA A 95 17.80 -7.38 6.56
C ALA A 95 16.37 -7.84 6.83
N ASP A 96 15.35 -7.14 6.32
CA ASP A 96 13.95 -7.53 6.48
C ASP A 96 13.53 -8.64 5.50
N VAL A 97 14.35 -8.94 4.50
CA VAL A 97 14.11 -10.00 3.51
C VAL A 97 14.75 -11.28 3.98
N ARG A 98 13.96 -12.31 4.21
CA ARG A 98 14.40 -13.64 4.58
C ARG A 98 14.21 -14.60 3.41
N PHE A 99 15.29 -15.29 3.05
CA PHE A 99 15.30 -16.30 1.99
C PHE A 99 15.37 -17.72 2.59
N GLY A 100 15.09 -18.71 1.76
CA GLY A 100 15.12 -20.12 2.16
C GLY A 100 13.74 -20.71 2.38
N THR A 101 13.63 -21.69 3.26
CA THR A 101 12.34 -22.30 3.62
C THR A 101 11.47 -21.27 4.34
N GLY A 102 10.26 -21.03 3.83
CA GLY A 102 9.37 -20.00 4.38
C GLY A 102 9.83 -18.58 4.08
N ALA A 103 10.43 -18.33 2.90
CA ALA A 103 10.89 -17.00 2.50
C ALA A 103 9.79 -15.93 2.63
N HIS A 104 10.13 -14.83 3.27
CA HIS A 104 9.18 -13.75 3.58
C HIS A 104 9.87 -12.40 3.71
N VAL A 105 9.06 -11.35 3.69
CA VAL A 105 9.46 -10.01 4.12
C VAL A 105 8.89 -9.79 5.52
N HIS A 106 9.76 -9.44 6.46
CA HIS A 106 9.38 -8.99 7.80
C HIS A 106 8.99 -7.51 7.74
N VAL A 107 7.84 -7.15 8.28
CA VAL A 107 7.27 -5.81 8.17
C VAL A 107 6.82 -5.31 9.54
N LEU A 108 7.31 -4.13 9.91
CA LEU A 108 6.84 -3.40 11.07
C LEU A 108 5.71 -2.44 10.63
N GLY A 109 4.48 -2.78 10.97
CA GLY A 109 3.28 -2.01 10.62
C GLY A 109 2.95 -0.89 11.61
N LYS A 110 1.79 -0.25 11.40
CA LYS A 110 1.25 0.77 12.32
C LYS A 110 1.05 0.17 13.71
N GLY A 111 1.42 0.92 14.75
CA GLY A 111 1.32 0.46 16.15
C GLY A 111 2.37 -0.58 16.54
N ARG A 112 3.50 -0.64 15.82
CA ARG A 112 4.59 -1.62 16.05
C ARG A 112 4.16 -3.09 15.91
N LYS A 113 3.07 -3.35 15.19
CA LYS A 113 2.64 -4.72 14.90
C LYS A 113 3.54 -5.31 13.82
N GLU A 114 4.17 -6.43 14.12
CA GLU A 114 5.02 -7.16 13.20
C GLU A 114 4.21 -8.18 12.42
N ARG A 115 4.57 -8.38 11.16
CA ARG A 115 4.05 -9.46 10.34
C ARG A 115 5.07 -9.94 9.32
N CYS A 116 4.93 -11.19 8.92
CA CYS A 116 5.70 -11.78 7.84
C CYS A 116 4.80 -11.95 6.62
N THR A 117 5.20 -11.36 5.48
CA THR A 117 4.48 -11.53 4.22
C THR A 117 5.27 -12.49 3.33
N PRO A 118 4.70 -13.65 2.94
CA PRO A 118 5.40 -14.65 2.15
C PRO A 118 5.86 -14.14 0.78
N LEU A 119 6.96 -14.67 0.28
CA LEU A 119 7.52 -14.33 -1.03
C LEU A 119 7.40 -15.52 -2.01
N ALA A 120 6.81 -15.29 -3.17
CA ALA A 120 6.78 -16.25 -4.26
C ALA A 120 8.19 -16.55 -4.78
N LYS A 121 8.45 -17.76 -5.27
CA LYS A 121 9.76 -18.19 -5.77
C LYS A 121 10.36 -17.23 -6.81
N GLN A 122 9.54 -16.75 -7.74
CA GLN A 122 9.95 -15.77 -8.75
C GLN A 122 10.42 -14.45 -8.10
N THR A 123 9.65 -13.92 -7.13
CA THR A 123 10.00 -12.68 -6.44
C THR A 123 11.29 -12.85 -5.62
N GLN A 124 11.51 -14.02 -5.00
CA GLN A 124 12.76 -14.31 -4.31
C GLN A 124 13.96 -14.25 -5.25
N ALA A 125 13.88 -14.85 -6.46
CA ALA A 125 14.94 -14.84 -7.43
C ALA A 125 15.30 -13.40 -7.89
N VAL A 126 14.28 -12.60 -8.16
CA VAL A 126 14.46 -11.20 -8.57
C VAL A 126 15.05 -10.35 -7.44
N LEU A 127 14.57 -10.52 -6.21
CA LEU A 127 15.11 -9.83 -5.03
C LEU A 127 16.57 -10.22 -4.75
N ARG A 128 16.93 -11.50 -4.85
CA ARG A 128 18.33 -11.96 -4.70
C ARG A 128 19.24 -11.32 -5.73
N SER A 129 18.83 -11.32 -6.99
CA SER A 129 19.60 -10.70 -8.07
C SER A 129 19.79 -9.21 -7.83
N TRP A 130 18.73 -8.50 -7.42
CA TRP A 130 18.80 -7.08 -7.07
C TRP A 130 19.76 -6.83 -5.92
N MET A 131 19.63 -7.58 -4.82
CA MET A 131 20.44 -7.39 -3.62
C MET A 131 21.91 -7.70 -3.86
N SER A 132 22.23 -8.74 -4.63
CA SER A 132 23.62 -9.15 -4.87
C SER A 132 24.31 -8.27 -5.90
N ARG A 133 23.59 -7.76 -6.89
CA ARG A 133 24.17 -7.02 -8.02
C ARG A 133 24.19 -5.52 -7.83
N ASP A 134 23.12 -4.97 -7.26
CA ASP A 134 22.79 -3.55 -7.35
C ASP A 134 22.84 -2.83 -5.99
N LEU A 135 22.85 -3.58 -4.89
CA LEU A 135 23.06 -3.05 -3.54
C LEU A 135 24.49 -3.32 -3.09
N GLY A 136 25.06 -2.36 -2.35
CA GLY A 136 26.41 -2.51 -1.78
C GLY A 136 26.48 -3.59 -0.69
N PRO A 137 27.67 -3.86 -0.13
CA PRO A 137 27.90 -4.97 0.82
C PRO A 137 27.11 -4.84 2.13
N GLU A 138 26.75 -3.64 2.55
CA GLU A 138 25.93 -3.37 3.73
C GLU A 138 24.73 -2.49 3.41
N PRO A 139 23.75 -2.97 2.64
CA PRO A 139 22.61 -2.17 2.26
C PRO A 139 21.66 -1.98 3.46
N ALA A 140 21.61 -0.77 4.01
CA ALA A 140 20.64 -0.43 5.03
C ALA A 140 19.23 -0.36 4.45
N ILE A 141 19.08 0.11 3.21
CA ILE A 141 17.79 0.38 2.54
C ILE A 141 17.64 -0.54 1.32
N LEU A 142 16.51 -1.23 1.21
CA LEU A 142 16.24 -2.16 0.10
C LEU A 142 16.02 -1.42 -1.23
N PHE A 143 15.36 -0.25 -1.21
CA PHE A 143 15.07 0.57 -2.39
C PHE A 143 15.62 1.99 -2.23
N PRO A 144 16.93 2.19 -2.43
CA PRO A 144 17.50 3.52 -2.32
C PRO A 144 17.13 4.42 -3.51
N SER A 145 17.15 5.73 -3.28
CA SER A 145 17.12 6.74 -4.34
C SER A 145 18.46 6.73 -5.10
N ALA A 146 18.54 7.45 -6.22
CA ALA A 146 19.81 7.62 -6.94
C ALA A 146 20.92 8.29 -6.08
N ARG A 147 20.54 8.95 -4.99
CA ARG A 147 21.48 9.57 -4.03
C ARG A 147 21.80 8.65 -2.83
N GLY A 148 21.39 7.38 -2.85
CA GLY A 148 21.59 6.41 -1.77
C GLY A 148 20.63 6.56 -0.57
N SER A 149 19.81 7.61 -0.51
CA SER A 149 18.85 7.82 0.58
C SER A 149 17.53 7.05 0.34
N ARG A 150 16.70 6.98 1.38
CA ARG A 150 15.36 6.39 1.29
C ARG A 150 14.50 7.11 0.23
N LEU A 151 13.74 6.34 -0.56
CA LEU A 151 12.72 6.91 -1.43
C LEU A 151 11.63 7.59 -0.60
N SER A 152 11.22 8.79 -1.00
CA SER A 152 10.06 9.47 -0.43
C SER A 152 8.75 8.83 -0.91
N ALA A 153 7.67 9.08 -0.20
CA ALA A 153 6.34 8.67 -0.63
C ALA A 153 5.97 9.25 -2.00
N ASP A 154 6.31 10.51 -2.24
CA ASP A 154 6.07 11.20 -3.52
C ASP A 154 6.95 10.60 -4.62
N GLY A 155 8.20 10.23 -4.29
CA GLY A 155 9.10 9.54 -5.21
C GLY A 155 8.53 8.22 -5.71
N VAL A 156 7.94 7.41 -4.82
CA VAL A 156 7.30 6.14 -5.23
C VAL A 156 6.01 6.42 -6.01
N GLN A 157 5.21 7.41 -5.64
CA GLN A 157 4.02 7.78 -6.41
C GLN A 157 4.39 8.22 -7.83
N TYR A 158 5.43 9.05 -7.95
CA TYR A 158 5.96 9.46 -9.26
C TYR A 158 6.45 8.26 -10.08
N LEU A 159 7.20 7.35 -9.47
CA LEU A 159 7.69 6.12 -10.08
C LEU A 159 6.53 5.27 -10.63
N VAL A 160 5.50 5.04 -9.83
CA VAL A 160 4.30 4.30 -10.26
C VAL A 160 3.64 5.00 -11.45
N ALA A 161 3.40 6.32 -11.36
CA ALA A 161 2.77 7.10 -12.43
C ALA A 161 3.60 7.05 -13.73
N LYS A 162 4.93 7.17 -13.64
CA LYS A 162 5.86 7.07 -14.77
C LYS A 162 5.72 5.71 -15.48
N HIS A 163 5.75 4.61 -14.73
CA HIS A 163 5.69 3.29 -15.33
C HIS A 163 4.29 2.93 -15.82
N VAL A 164 3.22 3.44 -15.20
CA VAL A 164 1.86 3.35 -15.73
C VAL A 164 1.73 4.05 -17.08
N ALA A 165 2.28 5.24 -17.24
CA ALA A 165 2.28 5.96 -18.51
C ALA A 165 3.05 5.19 -19.61
N THR A 166 4.18 4.56 -19.26
CA THR A 166 4.94 3.70 -20.18
C THR A 166 4.16 2.44 -20.55
N ALA A 167 3.61 1.73 -19.55
CA ALA A 167 2.81 0.53 -19.73
C ALA A 167 1.53 0.77 -20.54
N GLY A 168 0.94 1.97 -20.42
CA GLY A 168 -0.25 2.37 -21.16
C GLY A 168 -0.09 2.37 -22.68
N ARG A 169 1.14 2.39 -23.19
CA ARG A 169 1.43 2.23 -24.63
C ARG A 169 1.14 0.81 -25.13
N ALA A 170 1.45 -0.19 -24.30
CA ALA A 170 1.21 -1.59 -24.59
C ALA A 170 -0.17 -2.07 -24.09
N CYS A 171 -0.68 -1.46 -23.01
CA CYS A 171 -1.95 -1.79 -22.39
C CYS A 171 -2.82 -0.53 -22.20
N PRO A 172 -3.59 -0.10 -23.21
CA PRO A 172 -4.35 1.16 -23.21
C PRO A 172 -5.37 1.29 -22.06
N SER A 173 -5.85 0.17 -21.49
CA SER A 173 -6.79 0.19 -20.36
C SER A 173 -6.19 0.89 -19.13
N LEU A 174 -4.87 0.82 -18.95
CA LEU A 174 -4.16 1.50 -17.86
C LEU A 174 -4.30 3.02 -17.91
N THR A 175 -4.41 3.61 -19.11
CA THR A 175 -4.55 5.07 -19.26
C THR A 175 -5.86 5.61 -18.69
N ARG A 176 -6.88 4.75 -18.57
CA ARG A 176 -8.19 5.08 -18.01
C ARG A 176 -8.25 4.92 -16.50
N LYS A 177 -7.20 4.40 -15.88
CA LYS A 177 -7.14 4.09 -14.44
C LYS A 177 -6.15 5.03 -13.73
N ARG A 178 -6.56 5.56 -12.58
CA ARG A 178 -5.63 6.27 -11.69
C ARG A 178 -4.90 5.25 -10.81
N VAL A 179 -3.81 4.71 -11.30
CA VAL A 179 -3.01 3.72 -10.56
C VAL A 179 -2.13 4.44 -9.53
N THR A 180 -2.22 3.99 -8.29
CA THR A 180 -1.44 4.49 -7.15
C THR A 180 -0.90 3.30 -6.36
N PRO A 181 0.07 3.46 -5.44
CA PRO A 181 0.51 2.37 -4.56
C PRO A 181 -0.65 1.72 -3.79
N HIS A 182 -1.69 2.49 -3.46
CA HIS A 182 -2.89 1.92 -2.81
C HIS A 182 -3.71 1.02 -3.75
N VAL A 183 -3.77 1.36 -5.04
CA VAL A 183 -4.40 0.49 -6.06
C VAL A 183 -3.62 -0.81 -6.22
N LEU A 184 -2.28 -0.79 -6.22
CA LEU A 184 -1.47 -2.00 -6.27
C LEU A 184 -1.78 -2.94 -5.10
N ARG A 185 -1.82 -2.38 -3.89
CA ARG A 185 -2.20 -3.14 -2.69
C ARG A 185 -3.63 -3.70 -2.77
N HIS A 186 -4.58 -2.93 -3.33
CA HIS A 186 -5.95 -3.42 -3.53
C HIS A 186 -6.00 -4.53 -4.57
N THR A 187 -5.19 -4.45 -5.62
CA THR A 187 -5.03 -5.51 -6.63
C THR A 187 -4.58 -6.81 -5.96
N THR A 188 -3.56 -6.77 -5.10
CA THR A 188 -3.13 -7.94 -4.32
C THR A 188 -4.28 -8.55 -3.51
N ALA A 189 -5.09 -7.71 -2.84
CA ALA A 189 -6.24 -8.19 -2.06
C ALA A 189 -7.27 -8.92 -2.94
N VAL A 190 -7.56 -8.37 -4.12
CA VAL A 190 -8.51 -8.94 -5.08
C VAL A 190 -7.96 -10.25 -5.65
N GLU A 191 -6.68 -10.30 -6.04
CA GLU A 191 -6.04 -11.51 -6.56
C GLU A 191 -6.05 -12.65 -5.53
N LEU A 192 -5.72 -12.37 -4.26
CA LEU A 192 -5.77 -13.34 -3.18
C LEU A 192 -7.21 -13.86 -2.97
N LEU A 193 -8.20 -12.96 -3.00
CA LEU A 193 -9.61 -13.34 -2.85
C LEU A 193 -10.08 -14.22 -4.02
N GLN A 194 -9.70 -13.87 -5.26
CA GLN A 194 -10.02 -14.66 -6.46
C GLN A 194 -9.32 -16.02 -6.46
N ALA A 195 -8.14 -16.12 -5.85
CA ALA A 195 -7.44 -17.38 -5.62
C ALA A 195 -8.06 -18.24 -4.50
N GLY A 196 -9.17 -17.79 -3.88
CA GLY A 196 -9.87 -18.53 -2.83
C GLY A 196 -9.24 -18.41 -1.44
N VAL A 197 -8.33 -17.47 -1.22
CA VAL A 197 -7.72 -17.23 0.09
C VAL A 197 -8.77 -16.62 1.03
N ASP A 198 -8.86 -17.16 2.24
CA ASP A 198 -9.79 -16.68 3.25
C ASP A 198 -9.55 -15.19 3.62
N ARG A 199 -10.62 -14.45 3.86
CA ARG A 199 -10.55 -13.01 4.17
C ARG A 199 -9.76 -12.72 5.43
N SER A 200 -9.79 -13.59 6.43
CA SER A 200 -9.00 -13.44 7.66
C SER A 200 -7.50 -13.54 7.37
N VAL A 201 -7.13 -14.47 6.48
CA VAL A 201 -5.73 -14.64 6.02
C VAL A 201 -5.29 -13.42 5.21
N ILE A 202 -6.16 -12.92 4.30
CA ILE A 202 -5.88 -11.68 3.53
C ILE A 202 -5.70 -10.49 4.48
N ALA A 203 -6.54 -10.36 5.51
CA ALA A 203 -6.41 -9.28 6.49
C ALA A 203 -5.08 -9.36 7.26
N LEU A 204 -4.66 -10.56 7.68
CA LEU A 204 -3.35 -10.78 8.29
C LEU A 204 -2.21 -10.46 7.34
N TRP A 205 -2.26 -10.96 6.11
CA TRP A 205 -1.29 -10.70 5.05
C TRP A 205 -1.06 -9.21 4.83
N LEU A 206 -2.16 -8.48 4.69
CA LEU A 206 -2.12 -7.05 4.45
C LEU A 206 -1.91 -6.23 5.73
N GLY A 207 -2.10 -6.79 6.91
CA GLY A 207 -2.05 -6.08 8.20
C GLY A 207 -3.20 -5.08 8.34
N HIS A 208 -4.44 -5.53 8.09
CA HIS A 208 -5.64 -4.77 8.38
C HIS A 208 -5.98 -4.89 9.86
N GLU A 209 -6.43 -3.80 10.49
CA GLU A 209 -6.84 -3.80 11.90
C GLU A 209 -8.23 -4.41 12.10
N SER A 210 -9.06 -4.43 11.05
CA SER A 210 -10.40 -5.04 11.05
C SER A 210 -10.67 -5.77 9.74
N LEU A 211 -11.49 -6.82 9.80
CA LEU A 211 -11.96 -7.58 8.64
C LEU A 211 -12.82 -6.75 7.68
N GLU A 212 -13.48 -5.71 8.20
CA GLU A 212 -14.32 -4.80 7.39
C GLU A 212 -13.52 -3.98 6.36
N THR A 213 -12.20 -3.91 6.52
CA THR A 213 -11.29 -3.18 5.62
C THR A 213 -10.84 -4.04 4.43
N THR A 214 -11.07 -5.35 4.47
CA THR A 214 -10.74 -6.33 3.43
C THR A 214 -11.95 -6.64 2.58
#